data_4f3ac6dd1a609d887a5cc17d2183123a
#
_entry.id   4f3ac6dd1a609d887a5cc17d2183123a
#
_cell.length_a   1.000
_cell.length_b   1.000
_cell.length_c   1.000
_cell.angle_alpha   90.00
_cell.angle_beta   90.00
_cell.angle_gamma   90.00
#
_symmetry.space_group_name_H-M   'P 1'
#
loop_
_entity.id
_entity.type
_entity.pdbx_description
1 polymer ?
#
loop_
_entity_poly.entity_id
_entity_poly.type
_entity_poly.pdbx_seq_one_letter_code
_entity_poly.pdbx_strand_id
1 'polypeptide(L)'
;VLKFDKGWLTAMRDVGKILEFPVAMYIIDHPRGLLLYDTGMNAAVSDGKCESYWGKGLCSAFMPIQRRDQVIDKWLEKFGYSVDDVKYVVTSHMHLDHAGNMEMFPKAVHVLQKAELKAAWWPEKFQRAAFVLKDYDNARDFNYLQLDGDFDLFGDGSVVVLDTKGHTQGHQSLMVKLKNTGTLFLAGDAVYTPENEAGVIPG
;
A
#
# COMPACT_ATOMS: atom_id res chain seq x y z
N VAL A 1 0.02 -7.79 9.60
CA VAL A 1 -1.34 -7.64 10.15
C VAL A 1 -1.38 -6.36 10.98
N LEU A 2 -2.40 -5.57 10.81
CA LEU A 2 -2.77 -4.48 11.71
C LEU A 2 -3.99 -4.88 12.53
N LYS A 3 -4.07 -4.37 13.76
CA LYS A 3 -5.24 -4.48 14.61
C LYS A 3 -5.72 -3.09 14.96
N PHE A 4 -6.96 -2.80 14.69
CA PHE A 4 -7.56 -1.51 15.07
C PHE A 4 -9.09 -1.58 15.18
N ASP A 5 -9.67 -0.50 15.67
CA ASP A 5 -11.11 -0.40 15.94
C ASP A 5 -11.91 -0.43 14.62
N LYS A 6 -12.83 -1.37 14.51
CA LYS A 6 -13.73 -1.50 13.34
C LYS A 6 -14.50 -0.22 13.04
N GLY A 7 -14.82 0.58 14.05
CA GLY A 7 -15.52 1.84 13.87
C GLY A 7 -14.85 2.80 12.88
N TRP A 8 -13.52 2.75 12.76
CA TRP A 8 -12.79 3.59 11.80
C TRP A 8 -13.04 3.19 10.33
N LEU A 9 -13.43 1.94 10.09
CA LEU A 9 -13.68 1.39 8.75
C LEU A 9 -15.17 1.30 8.41
N THR A 10 -16.02 1.65 9.33
CA THR A 10 -17.47 1.45 9.20
C THR A 10 -18.26 2.68 9.64
N ALA A 11 -17.77 3.87 9.31
CA ALA A 11 -18.42 5.14 9.64
C ALA A 11 -18.88 5.20 11.11
N MET A 12 -17.97 4.85 12.04
CA MET A 12 -18.18 4.83 13.49
C MET A 12 -19.22 3.81 13.98
N ARG A 13 -19.59 2.82 13.18
CA ARG A 13 -20.35 1.65 13.63
C ARG A 13 -19.40 0.62 14.24
N ASP A 14 -19.91 -0.19 15.18
CA ASP A 14 -19.11 -1.22 15.88
C ASP A 14 -17.85 -0.67 16.60
N VAL A 15 -17.90 0.57 17.11
CA VAL A 15 -16.81 1.17 17.90
C VAL A 15 -16.48 0.29 19.11
N GLY A 16 -15.19 0.08 19.37
CA GLY A 16 -14.67 -0.80 20.42
C GLY A 16 -14.47 -2.26 19.97
N LYS A 17 -14.89 -2.64 18.77
CA LYS A 17 -14.65 -3.96 18.21
C LYS A 17 -13.32 -3.98 17.47
N ILE A 18 -12.32 -4.65 18.02
CA ILE A 18 -11.01 -4.76 17.38
C ILE A 18 -11.07 -5.81 16.26
N LEU A 19 -10.62 -5.42 15.08
CA LEU A 19 -10.41 -6.30 13.94
C LEU A 19 -8.94 -6.49 13.64
N GLU A 20 -8.60 -7.65 13.07
CA GLU A 20 -7.28 -7.97 12.53
C GLU A 20 -7.37 -7.88 10.99
N PHE A 21 -6.53 -7.01 10.40
CA PHE A 21 -6.46 -6.84 8.95
C PHE A 21 -5.15 -7.36 8.40
N PRO A 22 -5.17 -8.21 7.37
CA PRO A 22 -3.97 -8.51 6.63
C PRO A 22 -3.50 -7.25 5.90
N VAL A 23 -2.21 -6.95 5.98
CA VAL A 23 -1.57 -5.97 5.11
C VAL A 23 -1.08 -6.72 3.89
N ALA A 24 -1.76 -6.57 2.78
CA ALA A 24 -1.48 -7.29 1.56
C ALA A 24 -0.39 -6.60 0.74
N MET A 25 0.50 -7.39 0.17
CA MET A 25 1.50 -6.97 -0.82
C MET A 25 1.47 -7.98 -1.94
N TYR A 26 1.60 -7.54 -3.18
CA TYR A 26 1.53 -8.45 -4.32
C TYR A 26 2.80 -8.36 -5.16
N ILE A 27 3.37 -9.51 -5.48
CA ILE A 27 4.47 -9.68 -6.43
C ILE A 27 3.88 -10.19 -7.72
N ILE A 28 4.02 -9.43 -8.80
CA ILE A 28 3.44 -9.72 -10.11
C ILE A 28 4.58 -9.93 -11.08
N ASP A 29 4.81 -11.21 -11.47
CA ASP A 29 5.78 -11.57 -12.48
C ASP A 29 5.17 -11.36 -13.87
N HIS A 30 5.57 -10.27 -14.51
CA HIS A 30 5.08 -9.88 -15.83
C HIS A 30 6.21 -9.95 -16.87
N PRO A 31 5.97 -10.39 -18.12
CA PRO A 31 7.00 -10.49 -19.16
C PRO A 31 7.78 -9.20 -19.43
N ARG A 32 7.20 -8.03 -19.11
CA ARG A 32 7.85 -6.73 -19.27
C ARG A 32 8.59 -6.25 -18.02
N GLY A 33 8.58 -7.01 -16.92
CA GLY A 33 9.32 -6.75 -15.70
C GLY A 33 8.54 -7.04 -14.44
N LEU A 34 9.26 -7.39 -13.38
CA LEU A 34 8.72 -7.66 -12.07
C LEU A 34 8.08 -6.40 -11.50
N LEU A 35 6.85 -6.51 -11.01
CA LEU A 35 6.07 -5.42 -10.47
C LEU A 35 5.63 -5.76 -9.05
N LEU A 36 5.68 -4.78 -8.17
CA LEU A 36 5.05 -4.84 -6.86
C LEU A 36 3.77 -3.98 -6.86
N TYR A 37 2.74 -4.46 -6.16
CA TYR A 37 1.63 -3.62 -5.72
C TYR A 37 1.66 -3.56 -4.21
N ASP A 38 1.98 -2.38 -3.69
CA ASP A 38 2.32 -2.04 -2.31
C ASP A 38 3.58 -2.71 -1.75
N THR A 39 4.16 -2.11 -0.73
CA THR A 39 5.40 -2.55 -0.09
C THR A 39 5.23 -2.94 1.38
N GLY A 40 4.01 -2.82 1.90
CA GLY A 40 3.68 -3.18 3.28
C GLY A 40 4.23 -2.22 4.33
N MET A 41 4.14 -2.63 5.60
CA MET A 41 4.68 -1.88 6.73
C MET A 41 6.22 -1.89 6.72
N ASN A 42 6.83 -0.79 7.15
CA ASN A 42 8.29 -0.68 7.23
C ASN A 42 8.93 -1.82 8.03
N ALA A 43 10.07 -2.31 7.54
CA ALA A 43 10.86 -3.35 8.21
C ALA A 43 11.23 -2.98 9.66
N ALA A 44 11.40 -1.69 9.94
CA ALA A 44 11.77 -1.19 11.26
C ALA A 44 10.70 -1.40 12.34
N VAL A 45 9.42 -1.69 11.96
CA VAL A 45 8.36 -2.00 12.95
C VAL A 45 8.27 -3.48 13.29
N SER A 46 9.09 -4.33 12.64
CA SER A 46 9.08 -5.77 12.85
C SER A 46 9.54 -6.14 14.26
N ASP A 47 9.15 -7.34 14.70
CA ASP A 47 9.62 -8.00 15.91
C ASP A 47 9.42 -7.16 17.19
N GLY A 48 8.28 -6.45 17.25
CA GLY A 48 7.90 -5.63 18.41
C GLY A 48 8.61 -4.28 18.52
N LYS A 49 9.31 -3.84 17.47
CA LYS A 49 10.08 -2.57 17.47
C LYS A 49 9.24 -1.35 17.03
N CYS A 50 7.95 -1.49 16.95
CA CYS A 50 7.05 -0.44 16.45
C CYS A 50 7.27 0.90 17.16
N GLU A 51 7.32 0.94 18.48
CA GLU A 51 7.43 2.20 19.24
C GLU A 51 8.70 3.00 18.92
N SER A 52 9.80 2.31 18.58
CA SER A 52 11.05 2.96 18.23
C SER A 52 11.00 3.66 16.88
N TYR A 53 10.10 3.23 16.00
CA TYR A 53 9.96 3.76 14.65
C TYR A 53 8.73 4.65 14.46
N TRP A 54 7.54 4.14 14.69
CA TRP A 54 6.29 4.92 14.57
C TRP A 54 5.97 5.77 15.79
N GLY A 55 6.58 5.46 16.96
CA GLY A 55 6.25 6.06 18.24
C GLY A 55 5.02 5.43 18.90
N LYS A 56 4.90 5.66 20.21
CA LYS A 56 3.87 5.03 21.06
C LYS A 56 2.43 5.27 20.56
N GLY A 57 2.13 6.50 20.09
CA GLY A 57 0.78 6.85 19.65
C GLY A 57 0.29 6.01 18.47
N LEU A 58 1.07 5.93 17.39
CA LEU A 58 0.71 5.13 16.22
C LEU A 58 0.70 3.64 16.53
N CYS A 59 1.67 3.15 17.32
CA CYS A 59 1.70 1.74 17.68
C CYS A 59 0.51 1.30 18.52
N SER A 60 0.04 2.17 19.40
CA SER A 60 -1.17 1.89 20.19
C SER A 60 -2.45 1.96 19.34
N ALA A 61 -2.46 2.81 18.30
CA ALA A 61 -3.62 2.97 17.42
C ALA A 61 -3.75 1.81 16.40
N PHE A 62 -2.64 1.39 15.78
CA PHE A 62 -2.62 0.41 14.69
C PHE A 62 -2.17 -0.99 15.11
N MET A 63 -1.58 -1.14 16.31
CA MET A 63 -1.15 -2.42 16.90
C MET A 63 -0.55 -3.40 15.88
N PRO A 64 0.57 -3.05 15.20
CA PRO A 64 1.12 -3.87 14.13
C PRO A 64 1.68 -5.19 14.64
N ILE A 65 1.42 -6.26 13.88
CA ILE A 65 2.03 -7.57 14.07
C ILE A 65 2.77 -7.93 12.80
N GLN A 66 4.08 -7.83 12.83
CA GLN A 66 4.97 -8.17 11.72
C GLN A 66 6.25 -8.80 12.25
N ARG A 67 6.66 -9.91 11.64
CA ARG A 67 8.01 -10.46 11.80
C ARG A 67 8.88 -10.00 10.65
N ARG A 68 10.20 -9.96 10.85
CA ARG A 68 11.15 -9.54 9.81
C ARG A 68 11.08 -10.42 8.54
N ASP A 69 10.76 -11.69 8.69
CA ASP A 69 10.62 -12.63 7.57
C ASP A 69 9.34 -12.44 6.74
N GLN A 70 8.46 -11.51 7.15
CA GLN A 70 7.23 -11.14 6.46
C GLN A 70 7.35 -9.84 5.67
N VAL A 71 8.50 -9.18 5.69
CA VAL A 71 8.76 -7.96 4.92
C VAL A 71 8.99 -8.29 3.44
N ILE A 72 8.68 -7.37 2.55
CA ILE A 72 8.64 -7.58 1.09
C ILE A 72 9.96 -8.10 0.52
N ASP A 73 11.11 -7.64 1.01
CA ASP A 73 12.43 -8.13 0.56
C ASP A 73 12.60 -9.62 0.84
N LYS A 74 12.09 -10.12 1.98
CA LYS A 74 12.13 -11.55 2.33
C LYS A 74 11.18 -12.41 1.50
N TRP A 75 10.06 -11.85 1.09
CA TRP A 75 9.18 -12.52 0.14
C TRP A 75 9.80 -12.58 -1.26
N LEU A 76 10.45 -11.50 -1.72
CA LEU A 76 11.20 -11.51 -2.97
C LEU A 76 12.28 -12.60 -2.96
N GLU A 77 13.13 -12.65 -1.93
CA GLU A 77 14.15 -13.69 -1.74
C GLU A 77 13.54 -15.10 -1.80
N LYS A 78 12.41 -15.33 -1.14
CA LYS A 78 11.71 -16.63 -1.13
C LYS A 78 11.24 -17.06 -2.51
N PHE A 79 10.90 -16.13 -3.40
CA PHE A 79 10.50 -16.39 -4.78
C PHE A 79 11.68 -16.32 -5.77
N GLY A 80 12.91 -16.15 -5.28
CA GLY A 80 14.11 -16.14 -6.10
C GLY A 80 14.45 -14.79 -6.74
N TYR A 81 13.86 -13.71 -6.22
CA TYR A 81 14.10 -12.33 -6.66
C TYR A 81 14.88 -11.54 -5.63
N SER A 82 15.54 -10.49 -6.07
CA SER A 82 16.12 -9.42 -5.24
C SER A 82 15.30 -8.13 -5.37
N VAL A 83 15.56 -7.16 -4.50
CA VAL A 83 14.95 -5.82 -4.62
C VAL A 83 15.36 -5.12 -5.91
N ASP A 84 16.54 -5.45 -6.46
CA ASP A 84 17.06 -4.89 -7.70
C ASP A 84 16.37 -5.42 -8.96
N ASP A 85 15.67 -6.55 -8.88
CA ASP A 85 14.91 -7.13 -9.99
C ASP A 85 13.56 -6.45 -10.18
N VAL A 86 13.10 -5.72 -9.19
CA VAL A 86 11.82 -5.00 -9.24
C VAL A 86 11.92 -3.80 -10.18
N LYS A 87 11.13 -3.85 -11.25
CA LYS A 87 11.11 -2.81 -12.27
C LYS A 87 10.06 -1.73 -11.99
N TYR A 88 8.93 -2.10 -11.41
CA TYR A 88 7.85 -1.18 -11.08
C TYR A 88 7.37 -1.40 -9.65
N VAL A 89 7.12 -0.30 -8.95
CA VAL A 89 6.41 -0.30 -7.66
C VAL A 89 5.16 0.56 -7.84
N VAL A 90 4.02 -0.09 -7.94
CA VAL A 90 2.72 0.58 -7.95
C VAL A 90 2.25 0.64 -6.51
N THR A 91 2.17 1.83 -5.93
CA THR A 91 1.72 2.01 -4.57
C THR A 91 0.27 2.48 -4.59
N SER A 92 -0.62 1.74 -3.91
CA SER A 92 -2.05 2.11 -3.87
C SER A 92 -2.23 3.52 -3.30
N HIS A 93 -1.56 3.79 -2.19
CA HIS A 93 -1.48 5.08 -1.53
C HIS A 93 -0.30 5.09 -0.54
N MET A 94 0.04 6.26 0.03
CA MET A 94 1.28 6.40 0.80
C MET A 94 1.10 6.33 2.32
N HIS A 95 0.09 5.59 2.82
CA HIS A 95 0.00 5.29 4.24
C HIS A 95 1.06 4.29 4.69
N LEU A 96 1.29 4.26 6.00
CA LEU A 96 2.36 3.57 6.72
C LEU A 96 2.42 2.04 6.50
N ASP A 97 1.33 1.44 6.05
CA ASP A 97 1.21 0.00 5.81
C ASP A 97 1.20 -0.37 4.32
N HIS A 98 1.28 0.61 3.42
CA HIS A 98 1.36 0.42 1.97
C HIS A 98 2.70 0.89 1.38
N ALA A 99 3.21 2.04 1.80
CA ALA A 99 4.46 2.62 1.32
C ALA A 99 5.67 2.36 2.22
N GLY A 100 5.52 1.58 3.30
CA GLY A 100 6.49 1.48 4.38
C GLY A 100 7.90 1.05 3.98
N ASN A 101 8.07 0.31 2.88
CA ASN A 101 9.38 -0.11 2.40
C ASN A 101 9.72 0.44 1.00
N MET A 102 9.09 1.52 0.59
CA MET A 102 9.30 2.13 -0.73
C MET A 102 10.78 2.44 -1.01
N GLU A 103 11.53 2.86 0.02
CA GLU A 103 12.96 3.20 -0.07
C GLU A 103 13.86 2.01 -0.42
N MET A 104 13.38 0.77 -0.28
CA MET A 104 14.14 -0.42 -0.69
C MET A 104 14.30 -0.54 -2.21
N PHE A 105 13.54 0.23 -3.01
CA PHE A 105 13.45 0.07 -4.47
C PHE A 105 13.92 1.30 -5.25
N PRO A 106 15.16 1.79 -5.04
CA PRO A 106 15.64 3.04 -5.68
C PRO A 106 15.80 2.94 -7.21
N LYS A 107 15.87 1.71 -7.75
CA LYS A 107 16.03 1.46 -9.19
C LYS A 107 14.69 1.31 -9.92
N ALA A 108 13.61 1.09 -9.19
CA ALA A 108 12.29 0.89 -9.76
C ALA A 108 11.67 2.21 -10.26
N VAL A 109 10.69 2.07 -11.17
CA VAL A 109 9.78 3.16 -11.49
C VAL A 109 8.61 3.10 -10.51
N HIS A 110 8.45 4.15 -9.71
CA HIS A 110 7.36 4.28 -8.75
C HIS A 110 6.14 4.89 -9.44
N VAL A 111 5.04 4.15 -9.46
CA VAL A 111 3.81 4.53 -10.14
C VAL A 111 2.79 4.99 -9.12
N LEU A 112 2.42 6.26 -9.15
CA LEU A 112 1.55 6.92 -8.17
C LEU A 112 0.71 7.99 -8.84
N GLN A 113 -0.49 8.22 -8.30
CA GLN A 113 -1.26 9.40 -8.67
C GLN A 113 -0.53 10.66 -8.17
N LYS A 114 -0.51 11.70 -8.99
CA LYS A 114 0.08 13.01 -8.65
C LYS A 114 -0.54 13.61 -7.38
N ALA A 115 -1.84 13.39 -7.19
CA ALA A 115 -2.55 13.85 -6.00
C ALA A 115 -2.05 13.15 -4.74
N GLU A 116 -1.67 11.85 -4.83
CA GLU A 116 -1.14 11.10 -3.70
C GLU A 116 0.23 11.60 -3.26
N LEU A 117 1.14 11.83 -4.20
CA LEU A 117 2.44 12.42 -3.88
C LEU A 117 2.28 13.76 -3.16
N LYS A 118 1.37 14.61 -3.64
CA LYS A 118 1.08 15.88 -2.99
C LYS A 118 0.55 15.68 -1.57
N ALA A 119 -0.40 14.78 -1.37
CA ALA A 119 -0.98 14.49 -0.06
C ALA A 119 0.06 13.93 0.91
N ALA A 120 0.94 13.03 0.46
CA ALA A 120 1.96 12.42 1.29
C ALA A 120 3.01 13.43 1.81
N TRP A 121 3.43 14.39 0.96
CA TRP A 121 4.41 15.42 1.35
C TRP A 121 3.80 16.57 2.15
N TRP A 122 2.51 16.89 1.92
CA TRP A 122 1.76 17.94 2.62
C TRP A 122 0.37 17.44 3.03
N PRO A 123 0.32 16.45 3.96
CA PRO A 123 -0.94 15.83 4.34
C PRO A 123 -1.85 16.80 5.09
N GLU A 124 -3.14 16.67 4.85
CA GLU A 124 -4.17 17.32 5.63
C GLU A 124 -4.06 16.94 7.11
N LYS A 125 -4.37 17.86 8.00
CA LYS A 125 -4.15 17.69 9.44
C LYS A 125 -4.76 16.40 10.00
N PHE A 126 -5.93 16.02 9.53
CA PHE A 126 -6.65 14.84 10.02
C PHE A 126 -6.08 13.51 9.48
N GLN A 127 -5.42 13.51 8.33
CA GLN A 127 -4.79 12.33 7.72
C GLN A 127 -3.30 12.19 8.07
N ARG A 128 -2.69 13.24 8.60
CA ARG A 128 -1.25 13.34 8.79
C ARG A 128 -0.63 12.16 9.55
N ALA A 129 -1.35 11.58 10.49
CA ALA A 129 -0.83 10.50 11.33
C ALA A 129 -0.52 9.22 10.53
N ALA A 130 -1.27 8.95 9.46
CA ALA A 130 -1.09 7.76 8.63
C ALA A 130 0.04 7.91 7.58
N PHE A 131 0.46 9.15 7.28
CA PHE A 131 1.59 9.45 6.40
C PHE A 131 2.88 9.53 7.20
N VAL A 132 3.66 8.46 7.25
CA VAL A 132 4.93 8.40 7.97
C VAL A 132 6.06 8.82 7.03
N LEU A 133 6.43 10.09 7.07
CA LEU A 133 7.44 10.66 6.15
C LEU A 133 8.76 9.87 6.11
N LYS A 134 9.19 9.29 7.22
CA LYS A 134 10.37 8.43 7.31
C LYS A 134 10.36 7.21 6.38
N ASP A 135 9.18 6.80 5.90
CA ASP A 135 9.05 5.64 5.02
C ASP A 135 9.46 5.97 3.58
N TYR A 136 9.57 7.28 3.24
CA TYR A 136 9.81 7.71 1.85
C TYR A 136 10.53 9.06 1.72
N ASP A 137 11.07 9.65 2.78
CA ASP A 137 11.77 10.95 2.67
C ASP A 137 13.07 10.86 1.85
N ASN A 138 13.73 9.69 1.83
CA ASN A 138 14.87 9.43 0.94
C ASN A 138 14.48 9.05 -0.50
N ALA A 139 13.19 8.76 -0.73
CA ALA A 139 12.68 8.41 -2.06
C ALA A 139 12.32 9.63 -2.92
N ARG A 140 12.57 10.85 -2.45
CA ARG A 140 12.14 12.08 -3.12
C ARG A 140 12.61 12.19 -4.56
N ASP A 141 13.82 11.73 -4.84
CA ASP A 141 14.47 11.82 -6.15
C ASP A 141 14.42 10.52 -6.96
N PHE A 142 13.56 9.58 -6.56
CA PHE A 142 13.35 8.33 -7.31
C PHE A 142 12.65 8.60 -8.65
N ASN A 143 12.63 7.59 -9.51
CA ASN A 143 11.91 7.66 -10.77
C ASN A 143 10.42 7.52 -10.55
N TYR A 144 9.65 8.57 -10.77
CA TYR A 144 8.19 8.58 -10.63
C TYR A 144 7.47 8.64 -11.97
N LEU A 145 6.58 7.69 -12.21
CA LEU A 145 5.51 7.82 -13.19
C LEU A 145 4.28 8.40 -12.48
N GLN A 146 4.10 9.70 -12.58
CA GLN A 146 3.00 10.43 -11.94
C GLN A 146 1.77 10.39 -12.82
N LEU A 147 0.71 9.76 -12.33
CA LEU A 147 -0.55 9.61 -13.05
C LEU A 147 -1.57 10.69 -12.67
N ASP A 148 -2.53 10.90 -13.56
CA ASP A 148 -3.71 11.73 -13.34
C ASP A 148 -4.93 10.99 -13.93
N GLY A 149 -5.47 10.03 -13.20
CA GLY A 149 -6.53 9.12 -13.63
C GLY A 149 -6.06 7.70 -13.95
N ASP A 150 -6.89 6.95 -14.68
CA ASP A 150 -6.62 5.57 -15.07
C ASP A 150 -5.45 5.47 -16.04
N PHE A 151 -4.68 4.39 -15.92
CA PHE A 151 -3.51 4.19 -16.77
C PHE A 151 -3.23 2.71 -17.05
N ASP A 152 -3.18 2.35 -18.33
CA ASP A 152 -2.70 1.04 -18.77
C ASP A 152 -1.17 1.03 -18.79
N LEU A 153 -0.56 0.36 -17.79
CA LEU A 153 0.89 0.41 -17.60
C LEU A 153 1.68 -0.12 -18.80
N PHE A 154 1.14 -1.08 -19.51
CA PHE A 154 1.80 -1.71 -20.64
C PHE A 154 1.11 -1.47 -21.99
N GLY A 155 -0.05 -0.82 -22.01
CA GLY A 155 -0.80 -0.52 -23.22
C GLY A 155 -1.46 -1.74 -23.88
N ASP A 156 -1.63 -2.84 -23.14
CA ASP A 156 -2.21 -4.10 -23.62
C ASP A 156 -3.36 -4.63 -22.74
N GLY A 157 -3.74 -3.85 -21.73
CA GLY A 157 -4.78 -4.19 -20.76
C GLY A 157 -4.39 -5.28 -19.76
N SER A 158 -3.12 -5.69 -19.71
CA SER A 158 -2.66 -6.73 -18.79
C SER A 158 -2.53 -6.24 -17.35
N VAL A 159 -2.12 -4.98 -17.18
CA VAL A 159 -1.99 -4.30 -15.88
C VAL A 159 -2.49 -2.87 -16.01
N VAL A 160 -3.62 -2.59 -15.38
CA VAL A 160 -4.26 -1.27 -15.46
C VAL A 160 -4.39 -0.68 -14.05
N VAL A 161 -3.83 0.50 -13.87
CA VAL A 161 -4.02 1.32 -12.67
C VAL A 161 -5.34 2.06 -12.82
N LEU A 162 -6.17 2.03 -11.78
CA LEU A 162 -7.48 2.69 -11.73
C LEU A 162 -7.47 3.77 -10.65
N ASP A 163 -7.91 4.98 -10.98
CA ASP A 163 -8.12 6.06 -10.02
C ASP A 163 -9.32 5.72 -9.13
N THR A 164 -9.04 5.32 -7.89
CA THR A 164 -10.05 4.99 -6.88
C THR A 164 -9.91 5.90 -5.66
N LYS A 165 -9.65 7.18 -5.92
CA LYS A 165 -9.53 8.21 -4.87
C LYS A 165 -10.75 8.24 -3.95
N GLY A 166 -10.50 8.49 -2.67
CA GLY A 166 -11.51 8.55 -1.61
C GLY A 166 -10.86 8.33 -0.26
N HIS A 167 -10.29 7.17 -0.03
CA HIS A 167 -9.50 6.86 1.17
C HIS A 167 -8.34 7.85 1.36
N THR A 168 -7.56 8.08 0.30
CA THR A 168 -6.67 9.23 0.16
C THR A 168 -7.00 10.00 -1.10
N GLN A 169 -6.39 11.19 -1.28
CA GLN A 169 -6.65 12.06 -2.42
C GLN A 169 -6.20 11.45 -3.77
N GLY A 170 -5.25 10.54 -3.73
CA GLY A 170 -4.70 9.87 -4.91
C GLY A 170 -4.65 8.36 -4.78
N HIS A 171 -5.53 7.76 -3.95
CA HIS A 171 -5.64 6.32 -3.87
C HIS A 171 -5.92 5.71 -5.24
N GLN A 172 -5.25 4.61 -5.55
CA GLN A 172 -5.40 3.88 -6.80
C GLN A 172 -5.48 2.37 -6.54
N SER A 173 -6.30 1.69 -7.32
CA SER A 173 -6.42 0.24 -7.34
C SER A 173 -5.69 -0.34 -8.55
N LEU A 174 -5.42 -1.65 -8.53
CA LEU A 174 -4.76 -2.31 -9.65
C LEU A 174 -5.61 -3.44 -10.21
N MET A 175 -5.85 -3.41 -11.51
CA MET A 175 -6.45 -4.51 -12.24
C MET A 175 -5.35 -5.31 -12.96
N VAL A 176 -5.32 -6.61 -12.74
CA VAL A 176 -4.32 -7.51 -13.34
C VAL A 176 -5.01 -8.64 -14.07
N LYS A 177 -4.72 -8.81 -15.36
CA LYS A 177 -5.25 -9.89 -16.18
C LYS A 177 -4.32 -11.10 -16.15
N LEU A 178 -4.76 -12.15 -15.49
CA LEU A 178 -4.01 -13.39 -15.37
C LEU A 178 -4.44 -14.40 -16.44
N LYS A 179 -3.47 -15.20 -16.92
CA LYS A 179 -3.69 -16.18 -17.99
C LYS A 179 -4.76 -17.23 -17.62
N ASN A 180 -4.72 -17.75 -16.41
CA ASN A 180 -5.56 -18.88 -15.99
C ASN A 180 -6.73 -18.51 -15.10
N THR A 181 -6.61 -17.43 -14.33
CA THR A 181 -7.60 -17.01 -13.32
C THR A 181 -8.56 -15.93 -13.85
N GLY A 182 -8.18 -15.28 -14.96
CA GLY A 182 -8.91 -14.12 -15.46
C GLY A 182 -8.42 -12.82 -14.85
N THR A 183 -9.29 -11.83 -14.77
CA THR A 183 -8.94 -10.52 -14.24
C THR A 183 -9.13 -10.48 -12.72
N LEU A 184 -8.08 -10.04 -12.01
CA LEU A 184 -8.13 -9.73 -10.59
C LEU A 184 -8.21 -8.22 -10.41
N PHE A 185 -8.97 -7.81 -9.41
CA PHE A 185 -9.03 -6.43 -8.94
C PHE A 185 -8.43 -6.36 -7.53
N LEU A 186 -7.32 -5.66 -7.40
CA LEU A 186 -6.62 -5.43 -6.15
C LEU A 186 -7.03 -4.05 -5.65
N ALA A 187 -7.98 -4.04 -4.74
CA ALA A 187 -8.68 -2.81 -4.33
C ALA A 187 -7.82 -1.84 -3.52
N GLY A 188 -6.74 -2.33 -2.85
CA GLY A 188 -6.09 -1.54 -1.80
C GLY A 188 -7.11 -1.19 -0.71
N ASP A 189 -7.10 0.04 -0.28
CA ASP A 189 -7.98 0.56 0.78
C ASP A 189 -9.26 1.23 0.24
N ALA A 190 -9.62 0.99 -1.02
CA ALA A 190 -10.93 1.39 -1.53
C ALA A 190 -12.08 0.59 -0.89
N VAL A 191 -11.81 -0.62 -0.40
CA VAL A 191 -12.77 -1.51 0.25
C VAL A 191 -12.09 -2.29 1.38
N TYR A 192 -12.64 -2.26 2.59
CA TYR A 192 -12.08 -2.93 3.77
C TYR A 192 -12.88 -4.16 4.21
N THR A 193 -14.18 -4.08 4.12
CA THR A 193 -15.09 -5.08 4.69
C THR A 193 -16.14 -5.50 3.67
N PRO A 194 -16.77 -6.68 3.84
CA PRO A 194 -17.89 -7.08 2.99
C PRO A 194 -19.06 -6.08 3.02
N GLU A 195 -19.23 -5.37 4.14
CA GLU A 195 -20.27 -4.34 4.27
C GLU A 195 -19.95 -3.09 3.41
N ASN A 196 -18.66 -2.74 3.27
CA ASN A 196 -18.23 -1.67 2.36
C ASN A 196 -18.43 -2.11 0.90
N GLU A 197 -18.02 -3.34 0.56
CA GLU A 197 -18.18 -3.91 -0.79
C GLU A 197 -19.64 -3.95 -1.22
N ALA A 198 -20.53 -4.32 -0.31
CA ALA A 198 -21.97 -4.33 -0.56
C ALA A 198 -22.62 -2.93 -0.64
N GLY A 199 -21.83 -1.86 -0.41
CA GLY A 199 -22.34 -0.49 -0.39
C GLY A 199 -23.30 -0.17 0.76
N VAL A 200 -23.32 -1.01 1.80
CA VAL A 200 -24.24 -0.84 2.95
C VAL A 200 -23.69 0.16 3.95
N ILE A 201 -22.35 0.22 4.08
CA ILE A 201 -21.65 1.11 5.00
C ILE A 201 -20.46 1.73 4.25
N PRO A 202 -20.30 3.06 4.24
CA PRO A 202 -19.09 3.68 3.71
C PRO A 202 -17.88 3.33 4.57
N GLY A 203 -16.72 3.20 3.94
CA GLY A 203 -15.42 3.02 4.58
C GLY A 203 -14.82 4.34 5.07
#